data_40634345f74b54a7853797c9dcb0a968
#
_entry.id   40634345f74b54a7853797c9dcb0a968
#
_cell.length_a   1.000
_cell.length_b   1.000
_cell.length_c   1.000
_cell.angle_alpha   90.00
_cell.angle_beta   90.00
_cell.angle_gamma   90.00
#
_symmetry.space_group_name_H-M   'P 1'
#
loop_
_entity.id
_entity.type
_entity.pdbx_description
1 polymer ?
#
loop_
_entity_poly.entity_id
_entity_poly.type
_entity_poly.pdbx_seq_one_letter_code
_entity_poly.pdbx_strand_id
1 'polypeptide(L)'
;MEKVGIFFGTDTGSTRKIAKFIAKGLGDIAAKPKNINRADVTDFDAYDYLILGTPTLGDGQLPGLSAECQEKSWEEFLPSFENLDLTGKQVALFGLGDQVNYPDEFVDGLGELYDYVVNCGADVCGFWPSEGYEFNSSNALDDGEFVGLVIDKDNQSSQTDQRISRWVEQIKAEMNL
;
A
#
# COMPACT_ATOMS: atom_id res chain seq x y z
N MET A 1 20.15 -10.42 4.92
CA MET A 1 19.51 -9.67 6.02
C MET A 1 18.31 -8.94 5.48
N GLU A 2 17.17 -9.16 6.09
CA GLU A 2 15.94 -8.49 5.71
C GLU A 2 16.03 -7.00 6.05
N LYS A 3 15.86 -6.15 5.05
CA LYS A 3 15.96 -4.68 5.19
C LYS A 3 14.60 -4.00 5.04
N VAL A 4 13.68 -4.67 4.32
CA VAL A 4 12.38 -4.11 3.94
C VAL A 4 11.28 -4.85 4.68
N GLY A 5 10.53 -4.14 5.51
CA GLY A 5 9.31 -4.65 6.15
C GLY A 5 8.11 -4.43 5.23
N ILE A 6 7.25 -5.45 5.09
CA ILE A 6 6.04 -5.36 4.26
C ILE A 6 4.82 -5.64 5.13
N PHE A 7 3.91 -4.68 5.19
CA PHE A 7 2.68 -4.77 5.98
C PHE A 7 1.47 -4.47 5.09
N PHE A 8 0.40 -5.20 5.28
CA PHE A 8 -0.79 -5.05 4.45
C PHE A 8 -2.07 -5.19 5.25
N GLY A 9 -3.10 -4.46 4.84
CA GLY A 9 -4.48 -4.75 5.21
C GLY A 9 -5.14 -5.56 4.11
N THR A 10 -6.13 -6.36 4.46
CA THR A 10 -6.87 -7.17 3.49
C THR A 10 -8.26 -7.48 4.00
N ASP A 11 -9.18 -7.78 3.09
CA ASP A 11 -10.49 -8.34 3.40
C ASP A 11 -10.60 -9.76 2.82
N THR A 12 -10.41 -9.92 1.52
CA THR A 12 -10.58 -11.20 0.80
C THR A 12 -9.28 -11.93 0.50
N GLY A 13 -8.14 -11.36 0.88
CA GLY A 13 -6.82 -11.95 0.64
C GLY A 13 -6.12 -11.46 -0.63
N SER A 14 -6.73 -10.56 -1.40
CA SER A 14 -6.12 -10.04 -2.63
C SER A 14 -4.88 -9.20 -2.36
N THR A 15 -4.94 -8.31 -1.36
CA THR A 15 -3.80 -7.48 -0.96
C THR A 15 -2.63 -8.34 -0.49
N ARG A 16 -2.92 -9.43 0.23
CA ARG A 16 -1.90 -10.40 0.66
C ARG A 16 -1.16 -11.00 -0.52
N LYS A 17 -1.88 -11.36 -1.59
CA LYS A 17 -1.26 -11.93 -2.79
C LYS A 17 -0.30 -10.96 -3.45
N ILE A 18 -0.71 -9.68 -3.57
CA ILE A 18 0.15 -8.63 -4.13
C ILE A 18 1.38 -8.43 -3.24
N ALA A 19 1.21 -8.36 -1.92
CA ALA A 19 2.33 -8.25 -0.98
C ALA A 19 3.35 -9.39 -1.16
N LYS A 20 2.89 -10.61 -1.36
CA LYS A 20 3.75 -11.77 -1.62
C LYS A 20 4.51 -11.67 -2.94
N PHE A 21 3.87 -11.17 -4.00
CA PHE A 21 4.52 -10.93 -5.28
C PHE A 21 5.61 -9.86 -5.17
N ILE A 22 5.32 -8.78 -4.45
CA ILE A 22 6.31 -7.73 -4.18
C ILE A 22 7.51 -8.30 -3.41
N ALA A 23 7.25 -9.05 -2.34
CA ALA A 23 8.31 -9.70 -1.56
C ALA A 23 9.17 -10.63 -2.42
N LYS A 24 8.55 -11.42 -3.29
CA LYS A 24 9.26 -12.32 -4.21
C LYS A 24 10.17 -11.53 -5.16
N GLY A 25 9.69 -10.39 -5.66
CA GLY A 25 10.49 -9.52 -6.55
C GLY A 25 11.68 -8.88 -5.84
N LEU A 26 11.54 -8.56 -4.55
CA LEU A 26 12.63 -8.02 -3.74
C LEU A 26 13.64 -9.10 -3.30
N GLY A 27 13.22 -10.36 -3.22
CA GLY A 27 14.08 -11.45 -2.81
C GLY A 27 14.47 -11.39 -1.33
N ASP A 28 15.72 -11.76 -1.03
CA ASP A 28 16.21 -11.95 0.35
C ASP A 28 16.28 -10.67 1.20
N ILE A 29 16.12 -9.50 0.57
CA ILE A 29 16.10 -8.22 1.32
C ILE A 29 14.74 -7.93 1.94
N ALA A 30 13.68 -8.60 1.50
CA ALA A 30 12.33 -8.40 2.01
C ALA A 30 11.99 -9.39 3.13
N ALA A 31 11.43 -8.87 4.20
CA ALA A 31 10.80 -9.69 5.22
C ALA A 31 9.52 -10.33 4.68
N LYS A 32 9.09 -11.41 5.31
CA LYS A 32 7.80 -12.03 5.00
C LYS A 32 6.66 -11.02 5.25
N PRO A 33 5.77 -10.79 4.28
CA PRO A 33 4.64 -9.88 4.48
C PRO A 33 3.79 -10.22 5.69
N LYS A 34 3.47 -9.21 6.49
CA LYS A 34 2.71 -9.33 7.73
C LYS A 34 1.38 -8.58 7.62
N ASN A 35 0.30 -9.27 7.96
CA ASN A 35 -1.00 -8.63 8.04
C ASN A 35 -1.00 -7.61 9.19
N ILE A 36 -1.47 -6.39 8.91
CA ILE A 36 -1.47 -5.30 9.87
C ILE A 36 -2.25 -5.61 11.15
N ASN A 37 -3.24 -6.49 11.08
CA ASN A 37 -4.01 -6.90 12.25
C ASN A 37 -3.20 -7.71 13.28
N ARG A 38 -1.98 -8.12 12.92
CA ARG A 38 -1.04 -8.86 13.77
C ARG A 38 0.22 -8.04 14.09
N ALA A 39 0.25 -6.78 13.65
CA ALA A 39 1.39 -5.90 13.85
C ALA A 39 1.10 -4.86 14.93
N ASP A 40 2.16 -4.35 15.53
CA ASP A 40 2.13 -3.16 16.36
C ASP A 40 3.22 -2.18 15.90
N VAL A 41 3.27 -1.00 16.53
CA VAL A 41 4.23 0.05 16.14
C VAL A 41 5.68 -0.39 16.23
N THR A 42 6.02 -1.31 17.15
CA THR A 42 7.40 -1.79 17.33
C THR A 42 7.86 -2.66 16.17
N ASP A 43 6.94 -3.28 15.44
CA ASP A 43 7.29 -4.06 14.24
C ASP A 43 7.90 -3.17 13.16
N PHE A 44 7.51 -1.89 13.09
CA PHE A 44 8.05 -0.95 12.10
C PHE A 44 9.49 -0.53 12.45
N ASP A 45 9.86 -0.54 13.72
CA ASP A 45 11.19 -0.13 14.17
C ASP A 45 12.31 -1.04 13.67
N ALA A 46 11.97 -2.28 13.33
CA ALA A 46 12.92 -3.26 12.83
C ALA A 46 13.47 -2.93 11.41
N TYR A 47 12.84 -1.99 10.69
CA TYR A 47 13.14 -1.74 9.28
C TYR A 47 13.33 -0.25 9.00
N ASP A 48 14.34 0.09 8.19
CA ASP A 48 14.51 1.44 7.66
C ASP A 48 13.67 1.68 6.40
N TYR A 49 13.27 0.60 5.74
CA TYR A 49 12.45 0.60 4.52
C TYR A 49 11.15 -0.13 4.77
N LEU A 50 10.04 0.49 4.44
CA LEU A 50 8.71 -0.08 4.65
C LEU A 50 7.92 -0.08 3.35
N ILE A 51 7.14 -1.14 3.15
CA ILE A 51 6.13 -1.20 2.09
C ILE A 51 4.79 -1.49 2.77
N LEU A 52 3.82 -0.60 2.54
CA LEU A 52 2.50 -0.70 3.15
C LEU A 52 1.44 -0.79 2.05
N GLY A 53 0.53 -1.73 2.19
CA GLY A 53 -0.51 -1.97 1.18
C GLY A 53 -1.91 -2.06 1.75
N THR A 54 -2.90 -1.62 0.96
CA THR A 54 -4.31 -1.61 1.35
C THR A 54 -5.24 -1.78 0.17
N PRO A 55 -6.36 -2.48 0.32
CA PRO A 55 -7.49 -2.33 -0.60
C PRO A 55 -8.25 -1.04 -0.29
N THR A 56 -9.22 -0.70 -1.13
CA THR A 56 -10.22 0.34 -0.87
C THR A 56 -11.59 -0.32 -0.78
N LEU A 57 -12.31 -0.09 0.30
CA LEU A 57 -13.61 -0.72 0.55
C LEU A 57 -14.73 0.33 0.56
N GLY A 58 -15.95 -0.13 0.36
CA GLY A 58 -17.15 0.72 0.41
C GLY A 58 -16.99 2.00 -0.44
N ASP A 59 -17.28 3.13 0.15
CA ASP A 59 -17.23 4.44 -0.49
C ASP A 59 -15.83 5.11 -0.35
N GLY A 60 -14.77 4.35 -0.52
CA GLY A 60 -13.40 4.86 -0.44
C GLY A 60 -12.74 4.68 0.92
N GLN A 61 -13.14 3.69 1.68
CA GLN A 61 -12.69 3.45 3.05
C GLN A 61 -11.48 2.53 3.13
N LEU A 62 -10.66 2.75 4.16
CA LEU A 62 -9.69 1.75 4.60
C LEU A 62 -10.40 0.50 5.13
N PRO A 63 -9.80 -0.69 5.00
CA PRO A 63 -10.39 -1.92 5.51
C PRO A 63 -10.41 -1.93 7.04
N GLY A 64 -11.48 -2.48 7.58
CA GLY A 64 -11.72 -2.62 9.00
C GLY A 64 -13.15 -3.08 9.28
N LEU A 65 -13.51 -3.20 10.55
CA LEU A 65 -14.80 -3.72 10.95
C LEU A 65 -15.96 -2.80 10.53
N SER A 66 -15.77 -1.48 10.50
CA SER A 66 -16.81 -0.54 10.06
C SER A 66 -17.06 -0.60 8.55
N ALA A 67 -16.11 -1.09 7.77
CA ALA A 67 -16.26 -1.37 6.35
C ALA A 67 -16.75 -2.79 6.06
N GLU A 68 -17.35 -3.43 7.06
CA GLU A 68 -17.92 -4.78 7.00
C GLU A 68 -16.88 -5.88 6.71
N CYS A 69 -15.61 -5.64 6.98
CA CYS A 69 -14.59 -6.68 6.93
C CYS A 69 -14.80 -7.70 8.05
N GLN A 70 -14.43 -8.95 7.80
CA GLN A 70 -14.53 -10.02 8.79
C GLN A 70 -13.52 -9.90 9.92
N GLU A 71 -12.38 -9.26 9.63
CA GLU A 71 -11.28 -9.09 10.58
C GLU A 71 -10.89 -7.61 10.70
N LYS A 72 -10.27 -7.27 11.81
CA LYS A 72 -9.61 -5.97 12.00
C LYS A 72 -8.54 -5.77 10.94
N SER A 73 -8.29 -4.51 10.58
CA SER A 73 -7.30 -4.16 9.57
C SER A 73 -6.75 -2.75 9.83
N TRP A 74 -6.46 -1.98 8.78
CA TRP A 74 -5.89 -0.63 8.91
C TRP A 74 -6.72 0.29 9.79
N GLU A 75 -8.06 0.25 9.69
CA GLU A 75 -8.92 1.11 10.50
C GLU A 75 -8.62 1.00 11.99
N GLU A 76 -8.50 -0.23 12.51
CA GLU A 76 -8.20 -0.47 13.92
C GLU A 76 -6.75 -0.16 14.29
N PHE A 77 -5.86 -0.12 13.31
CA PHE A 77 -4.46 0.27 13.51
C PHE A 77 -4.27 1.80 13.51
N LEU A 78 -5.18 2.58 12.90
CA LEU A 78 -5.04 4.03 12.76
C LEU A 78 -4.70 4.77 14.05
N PRO A 79 -5.31 4.46 15.22
CA PRO A 79 -4.95 5.14 16.46
C PRO A 79 -3.47 4.98 16.85
N SER A 80 -2.82 3.91 16.41
CA SER A 80 -1.39 3.66 16.66
C SER A 80 -0.48 4.65 15.92
N PHE A 81 -0.96 5.28 14.84
CA PHE A 81 -0.19 6.29 14.12
C PHE A 81 0.11 7.54 14.96
N GLU A 82 -0.68 7.84 15.99
CA GLU A 82 -0.40 8.96 16.91
C GLU A 82 0.93 8.81 17.63
N ASN A 83 1.38 7.57 17.83
CA ASN A 83 2.61 7.25 18.54
C ASN A 83 3.72 6.73 17.61
N LEU A 84 3.47 6.73 16.31
CA LEU A 84 4.40 6.21 15.30
C LEU A 84 5.26 7.34 14.75
N ASP A 85 6.57 7.19 14.85
CA ASP A 85 7.54 8.10 14.23
C ASP A 85 8.24 7.38 13.08
N LEU A 86 7.98 7.85 11.87
CA LEU A 86 8.57 7.33 10.63
C LEU A 86 9.69 8.22 10.09
N THR A 87 10.15 9.20 10.88
CA THR A 87 11.26 10.07 10.49
C THR A 87 12.51 9.26 10.16
N GLY A 88 13.09 9.52 8.99
CA GLY A 88 14.26 8.80 8.51
C GLY A 88 13.97 7.45 7.85
N LYS A 89 12.71 7.03 7.82
CA LYS A 89 12.29 5.81 7.11
C LYS A 89 11.79 6.15 5.70
N GLN A 90 12.19 5.36 4.73
CA GLN A 90 11.62 5.42 3.38
C GLN A 90 10.44 4.46 3.29
N VAL A 91 9.30 4.96 2.82
CA VAL A 91 8.06 4.20 2.76
C VAL A 91 7.51 4.22 1.34
N ALA A 92 7.23 3.05 0.80
CA ALA A 92 6.53 2.89 -0.47
C ALA A 92 5.16 2.27 -0.22
N LEU A 93 4.16 2.70 -0.98
CA LEU A 93 2.78 2.30 -0.78
C LEU A 93 2.24 1.56 -2.01
N PHE A 94 1.29 0.66 -1.79
CA PHE A 94 0.51 0.08 -2.88
C PHE A 94 -0.95 -0.04 -2.49
N GLY A 95 -1.83 0.09 -3.48
CA GLY A 95 -3.26 0.00 -3.27
C GLY A 95 -3.96 -0.81 -4.34
N LEU A 96 -5.07 -1.44 -3.96
CA LEU A 96 -5.97 -2.16 -4.86
C LEU A 96 -7.28 -1.40 -4.97
N GLY A 97 -7.84 -1.40 -6.18
CA GLY A 97 -9.14 -0.79 -6.45
C GLY A 97 -9.78 -1.36 -7.70
N ASP A 98 -11.01 -0.93 -7.94
CA ASP A 98 -11.84 -1.32 -9.09
C ASP A 98 -12.33 -0.04 -9.78
N GLN A 99 -11.67 0.32 -10.88
CA GLN A 99 -11.92 1.58 -11.58
C GLN A 99 -13.27 1.61 -12.31
N VAL A 100 -13.86 0.43 -12.57
CA VAL A 100 -15.14 0.35 -13.27
C VAL A 100 -16.33 0.50 -12.31
N ASN A 101 -16.30 -0.23 -11.19
CA ASN A 101 -17.39 -0.17 -10.23
C ASN A 101 -17.27 0.98 -9.22
N TYR A 102 -16.04 1.48 -9.00
CA TYR A 102 -15.76 2.55 -8.02
C TYR A 102 -14.90 3.66 -8.65
N PRO A 103 -15.39 4.30 -9.74
CA PRO A 103 -14.60 5.31 -10.46
C PRO A 103 -14.48 6.66 -9.73
N ASP A 104 -15.35 6.94 -8.77
CA ASP A 104 -15.37 8.22 -8.05
C ASP A 104 -14.51 8.22 -6.78
N GLU A 105 -14.18 7.04 -6.27
CA GLU A 105 -13.35 6.82 -5.09
C GLU A 105 -12.22 5.81 -5.35
N PHE A 106 -11.69 5.83 -6.56
CA PHE A 106 -10.68 4.86 -7.00
C PHE A 106 -9.42 4.96 -6.16
N VAL A 107 -9.08 3.85 -5.50
CA VAL A 107 -7.94 3.70 -4.57
C VAL A 107 -7.84 4.77 -3.48
N ASP A 108 -8.98 5.28 -3.03
CA ASP A 108 -9.01 6.31 -1.98
C ASP A 108 -8.40 5.83 -0.66
N GLY A 109 -8.50 4.53 -0.35
CA GLY A 109 -7.83 3.95 0.81
C GLY A 109 -6.32 4.13 0.77
N LEU A 110 -5.71 4.03 -0.41
CA LEU A 110 -4.28 4.32 -0.60
C LEU A 110 -3.97 5.79 -0.27
N GLY A 111 -4.81 6.71 -0.72
CA GLY A 111 -4.66 8.13 -0.42
C GLY A 111 -4.76 8.44 1.07
N GLU A 112 -5.69 7.80 1.75
CA GLU A 112 -5.84 7.95 3.20
C GLU A 112 -4.62 7.40 3.96
N LEU A 113 -4.13 6.23 3.58
CA LEU A 113 -2.92 5.67 4.18
C LEU A 113 -1.70 6.55 3.96
N TYR A 114 -1.57 7.13 2.76
CA TYR A 114 -0.52 8.09 2.44
C TYR A 114 -0.52 9.28 3.40
N ASP A 115 -1.68 9.88 3.65
CA ASP A 115 -1.79 11.01 4.56
C ASP A 115 -1.31 10.67 5.97
N TYR A 116 -1.67 9.49 6.48
CA TYR A 116 -1.20 9.02 7.78
C TYR A 116 0.32 8.87 7.84
N VAL A 117 0.94 8.23 6.86
CA VAL A 117 2.40 8.01 6.89
C VAL A 117 3.19 9.30 6.70
N VAL A 118 2.70 10.22 5.88
CA VAL A 118 3.32 11.54 5.72
C VAL A 118 3.26 12.33 7.03
N ASN A 119 2.14 12.29 7.72
CA ASN A 119 1.98 12.95 9.02
C ASN A 119 2.89 12.35 10.10
N CYS A 120 3.31 11.09 9.94
CA CYS A 120 4.30 10.45 10.82
C CYS A 120 5.76 10.76 10.44
N GLY A 121 6.00 11.57 9.42
CA GLY A 121 7.34 12.00 9.02
C GLY A 121 8.03 11.09 8.01
N ALA A 122 7.31 10.15 7.39
CA ALA A 122 7.87 9.26 6.38
C ALA A 122 8.38 10.00 5.15
N ASP A 123 9.49 9.51 4.57
CA ASP A 123 9.95 9.87 3.24
C ASP A 123 9.31 8.89 2.24
N VAL A 124 8.26 9.33 1.55
CA VAL A 124 7.48 8.46 0.66
C VAL A 124 8.10 8.43 -0.73
N CYS A 125 8.28 7.23 -1.26
CA CYS A 125 8.78 6.97 -2.61
C CYS A 125 7.85 5.97 -3.32
N GLY A 126 8.19 5.61 -4.56
CA GLY A 126 7.40 4.64 -5.31
C GLY A 126 6.12 5.22 -5.91
N PHE A 127 6.10 6.52 -6.24
CA PHE A 127 4.98 7.14 -6.94
C PHE A 127 4.79 6.48 -8.30
N TRP A 128 3.54 6.37 -8.76
CA TRP A 128 3.17 5.58 -9.91
C TRP A 128 2.35 6.39 -10.92
N PRO A 129 2.61 6.26 -12.24
CA PRO A 129 1.88 7.02 -13.24
C PRO A 129 0.39 6.65 -13.24
N SER A 130 -0.47 7.66 -13.38
CA SER A 130 -1.92 7.47 -13.52
C SER A 130 -2.36 7.09 -14.93
N GLU A 131 -1.46 7.17 -15.90
CA GLU A 131 -1.71 6.76 -17.28
C GLU A 131 -2.05 5.27 -17.37
N GLY A 132 -3.05 4.92 -18.19
CA GLY A 132 -3.50 3.54 -18.35
C GLY A 132 -4.63 3.12 -17.42
N TYR A 133 -5.13 4.04 -16.60
CA TYR A 133 -6.31 3.84 -15.76
C TYR A 133 -7.43 4.78 -16.18
N GLU A 134 -8.68 4.31 -16.09
CA GLU A 134 -9.87 5.12 -16.42
C GLU A 134 -10.77 5.22 -15.18
N PHE A 135 -10.81 6.38 -14.57
CA PHE A 135 -11.61 6.68 -13.38
C PHE A 135 -11.98 8.17 -13.36
N ASN A 136 -12.91 8.57 -12.50
CA ASN A 136 -13.37 9.95 -12.40
C ASN A 136 -12.56 10.75 -11.37
N SER A 137 -12.33 10.18 -10.20
CA SER A 137 -11.56 10.84 -9.13
C SER A 137 -10.86 9.85 -8.21
N SER A 138 -9.76 10.30 -7.59
CA SER A 138 -9.00 9.51 -6.62
C SER A 138 -8.31 10.43 -5.62
N ASN A 139 -8.42 10.10 -4.34
CA ASN A 139 -7.68 10.76 -3.28
C ASN A 139 -6.20 10.32 -3.22
N ALA A 140 -5.82 9.34 -4.02
CA ALA A 140 -4.44 8.87 -4.09
C ALA A 140 -3.60 9.60 -5.15
N LEU A 141 -4.16 10.62 -5.82
CA LEU A 141 -3.42 11.44 -6.78
C LEU A 141 -2.71 12.60 -6.08
N ASP A 142 -1.45 12.78 -6.41
CA ASP A 142 -0.64 13.93 -6.07
C ASP A 142 0.09 14.40 -7.33
N ASP A 143 -0.26 15.60 -7.81
CA ASP A 143 0.29 16.20 -9.03
C ASP A 143 0.21 15.28 -10.26
N GLY A 144 -0.92 14.58 -10.40
CA GLY A 144 -1.21 13.69 -11.55
C GLY A 144 -0.60 12.30 -11.46
N GLU A 145 0.16 12.00 -10.42
CA GLU A 145 0.67 10.66 -10.14
C GLU A 145 -0.03 10.03 -8.95
N PHE A 146 -0.16 8.72 -8.94
CA PHE A 146 -0.56 8.00 -7.72
C PHE A 146 0.59 8.00 -6.71
N VAL A 147 0.23 8.12 -5.45
CA VAL A 147 1.18 8.11 -4.32
C VAL A 147 1.80 6.73 -4.04
N GLY A 148 1.46 5.73 -4.82
CA GLY A 148 1.98 4.38 -4.73
C GLY A 148 1.51 3.53 -5.91
N LEU A 149 1.95 2.27 -5.94
CA LEU A 149 1.53 1.31 -6.97
C LEU A 149 0.03 1.05 -6.89
N VAL A 150 -0.65 1.12 -8.03
CA VAL A 150 -2.08 0.85 -8.14
C VAL A 150 -2.33 -0.41 -8.96
N ILE A 151 -3.05 -1.36 -8.36
CA ILE A 151 -3.42 -2.63 -8.99
C ILE A 151 -4.94 -2.73 -9.06
N ASP A 152 -5.45 -2.97 -10.26
CA ASP A 152 -6.86 -3.28 -10.52
C ASP A 152 -6.95 -4.70 -11.09
N LYS A 153 -7.09 -5.67 -10.20
CA LYS A 153 -7.17 -7.08 -10.59
C LYS A 153 -8.50 -7.45 -11.25
N ASP A 154 -9.55 -6.69 -10.98
CA ASP A 154 -10.88 -6.99 -11.49
C ASP A 154 -11.01 -6.63 -12.96
N ASN A 155 -10.39 -5.54 -13.41
CA ASN A 155 -10.50 -5.01 -14.76
C ASN A 155 -9.21 -5.10 -15.58
N GLN A 156 -8.06 -5.16 -14.93
CA GLN A 156 -6.73 -5.13 -15.57
C GLN A 156 -5.79 -6.21 -15.04
N SER A 157 -6.31 -7.40 -14.75
CA SER A 157 -5.54 -8.50 -14.17
C SER A 157 -4.32 -8.89 -15.01
N SER A 158 -4.40 -8.78 -16.34
CA SER A 158 -3.30 -9.09 -17.26
C SER A 158 -2.09 -8.16 -17.12
N GLN A 159 -2.27 -6.99 -16.51
CA GLN A 159 -1.21 -5.99 -16.32
C GLN A 159 -0.56 -6.08 -14.92
N THR A 160 -1.12 -6.88 -14.02
CA THR A 160 -0.69 -6.94 -12.62
C THR A 160 0.79 -7.31 -12.46
N ASP A 161 1.23 -8.41 -13.07
CA ASP A 161 2.60 -8.90 -12.92
C ASP A 161 3.63 -7.91 -13.47
N GLN A 162 3.36 -7.30 -14.61
CA GLN A 162 4.24 -6.31 -15.23
C GLN A 162 4.32 -5.04 -14.37
N ARG A 163 3.20 -4.58 -13.84
CA ARG A 163 3.15 -3.40 -12.96
C ARG A 163 3.96 -3.63 -11.69
N ILE A 164 3.79 -4.79 -11.06
CA ILE A 164 4.56 -5.14 -9.86
C ILE A 164 6.05 -5.20 -10.17
N SER A 165 6.44 -5.89 -11.24
CA SER A 165 7.86 -6.03 -11.61
C SER A 165 8.52 -4.68 -11.88
N ARG A 166 7.86 -3.78 -12.61
CA ARG A 166 8.36 -2.44 -12.89
C ARG A 166 8.48 -1.60 -11.63
N TRP A 167 7.47 -1.66 -10.77
CA TRP A 167 7.47 -0.90 -9.52
C TRP A 167 8.54 -1.39 -8.54
N VAL A 168 8.74 -2.70 -8.44
CA VAL A 168 9.80 -3.28 -7.59
C VAL A 168 11.19 -2.76 -8.04
N GLU A 169 11.47 -2.75 -9.33
CA GLU A 169 12.73 -2.18 -9.83
C GLU A 169 12.84 -0.68 -9.56
N GLN A 170 11.74 0.06 -9.69
CA GLN A 170 11.71 1.48 -9.37
C GLN A 170 12.04 1.73 -7.90
N ILE A 171 11.37 1.05 -6.96
CA ILE A 171 11.62 1.29 -5.53
C ILE A 171 13.00 0.81 -5.08
N LYS A 172 13.54 -0.24 -5.67
CA LYS A 172 14.93 -0.64 -5.43
C LYS A 172 15.90 0.50 -5.76
N ALA A 173 15.70 1.14 -6.91
CA ALA A 173 16.54 2.26 -7.32
C ALA A 173 16.35 3.48 -6.39
N GLU A 174 15.11 3.84 -6.07
CA GLU A 174 14.80 4.99 -5.22
C GLU A 174 15.29 4.81 -3.78
N MET A 175 15.23 3.60 -3.25
CA MET A 175 15.69 3.25 -1.90
C MET A 175 17.19 2.87 -1.83
N ASN A 176 17.88 2.80 -2.96
CA ASN A 176 19.29 2.36 -3.05
C ASN A 176 19.50 0.94 -2.48
N LEU A 177 18.64 0.01 -2.87
CA LEU A 177 18.66 -1.40 -2.45
C LEU A 177 19.32 -2.30 -3.48
#